data_a21e585e8464445af5d199fcc0cdd0a0
#
_entry.id   a21e585e8464445af5d199fcc0cdd0a0
#
_cell.length_a   1.000
_cell.length_b   1.000
_cell.length_c   1.000
_cell.angle_alpha   90.00
_cell.angle_beta   90.00
_cell.angle_gamma   90.00
#
_symmetry.space_group_name_H-M   'P 1'
#
loop_
_entity.id
_entity.type
_entity.pdbx_description
1 polymer ?
#
loop_
_entity_poly.entity_id
_entity_poly.type
_entity_poly.pdbx_seq_one_letter_code
_entity_poly.pdbx_strand_id
1 'polypeptide(L)'
;ELAAKARLALDEMLALGTTTCEAKSGYGLDMENELKQLRVVHRLNEGQPVELISTFMAAHALPEEYKDNREGYLALIIDRMLPYVAEHKLAEYCDVFCETGVFTPAESQRILTAAQKLGLGAKIHADEIDPIGGSQLAGQIGAVSSEHLIVCPDEGIASMAKGGTIACLLPATSFYLGATFAPARQMVEAGVPVA
;
A
#
# COMPACT_ATOMS: atom_id res chain seq x y z
N GLU A 1 -19.11 -15.26 0.00
CA GLU A 1 -18.78 -15.07 -1.43
C GLU A 1 -17.35 -14.56 -1.57
N LEU A 2 -16.97 -13.38 -1.02
CA LEU A 2 -15.63 -12.79 -1.12
C LEU A 2 -14.53 -13.77 -0.63
N ALA A 3 -14.70 -14.36 0.56
CA ALA A 3 -13.75 -15.35 1.09
C ALA A 3 -13.61 -16.60 0.20
N ALA A 4 -14.70 -17.07 -0.41
CA ALA A 4 -14.64 -18.23 -1.30
C ALA A 4 -13.86 -17.92 -2.59
N LYS A 5 -14.05 -16.73 -3.16
CA LYS A 5 -13.30 -16.27 -4.33
C LYS A 5 -11.81 -16.12 -4.03
N ALA A 6 -11.49 -15.48 -2.90
CA ALA A 6 -10.10 -15.30 -2.47
C ALA A 6 -9.40 -16.65 -2.21
N ARG A 7 -10.11 -17.63 -1.62
CA ARG A 7 -9.56 -18.97 -1.37
C ARG A 7 -9.14 -19.66 -2.67
N LEU A 8 -9.93 -19.60 -3.71
CA LEU A 8 -9.55 -20.19 -5.01
C LEU A 8 -8.26 -19.59 -5.55
N ALA A 9 -8.10 -18.26 -5.47
CA ALA A 9 -6.86 -17.60 -5.89
C ALA A 9 -5.65 -18.03 -5.02
N LEU A 10 -5.84 -18.16 -3.70
CA LEU A 10 -4.79 -18.63 -2.79
C LEU A 10 -4.40 -20.09 -3.06
N ASP A 11 -5.34 -20.97 -3.38
CA ASP A 11 -5.07 -22.36 -3.75
C ASP A 11 -4.22 -22.42 -5.04
N GLU A 12 -4.50 -21.58 -6.04
CA GLU A 12 -3.69 -21.45 -7.26
C GLU A 12 -2.29 -20.89 -6.96
N MET A 13 -2.19 -19.83 -6.15
CA MET A 13 -0.90 -19.25 -5.74
C MET A 13 -0.05 -20.25 -4.98
N LEU A 14 -0.65 -21.03 -4.08
CA LEU A 14 0.05 -22.09 -3.32
C LEU A 14 0.57 -23.17 -4.26
N ALA A 15 -0.22 -23.59 -5.26
CA ALA A 15 0.21 -24.59 -6.24
C ALA A 15 1.39 -24.09 -7.08
N LEU A 16 1.60 -22.79 -7.19
CA LEU A 16 2.75 -22.14 -7.84
C LEU A 16 3.91 -21.83 -6.87
N GLY A 17 3.78 -22.23 -5.59
CA GLY A 17 4.85 -22.11 -4.59
C GLY A 17 4.77 -20.88 -3.69
N THR A 18 3.69 -20.07 -3.76
CA THR A 18 3.49 -18.93 -2.87
C THR A 18 3.07 -19.42 -1.48
N THR A 19 3.87 -19.11 -0.46
CA THR A 19 3.59 -19.49 0.94
C THR A 19 3.20 -18.30 1.81
N THR A 20 3.54 -17.09 1.39
CA THR A 20 3.17 -15.84 2.07
C THR A 20 2.69 -14.83 1.02
N CYS A 21 1.60 -14.15 1.29
CA CYS A 21 1.00 -13.17 0.38
C CYS A 21 0.50 -11.96 1.16
N GLU A 22 0.81 -10.78 0.69
CA GLU A 22 0.19 -9.55 1.19
C GLU A 22 -1.20 -9.38 0.58
N ALA A 23 -2.19 -9.07 1.43
CA ALA A 23 -3.56 -8.79 1.02
C ALA A 23 -3.96 -7.38 1.46
N LYS A 24 -4.20 -6.51 0.47
CA LYS A 24 -4.58 -5.11 0.69
C LYS A 24 -6.10 -4.93 0.58
N SER A 25 -6.68 -4.07 1.42
CA SER A 25 -7.99 -3.46 1.15
C SER A 25 -7.84 -2.37 0.07
N GLY A 26 -8.81 -1.46 -0.08
CA GLY A 26 -8.63 -0.29 -0.94
C GLY A 26 -9.75 -0.01 -1.94
N TYR A 27 -10.61 -0.97 -2.21
CA TYR A 27 -11.76 -0.80 -3.07
C TYR A 27 -13.10 -0.89 -2.34
N GLY A 28 -13.09 -0.85 -1.01
CA GLY A 28 -14.30 -0.74 -0.21
C GLY A 28 -14.91 0.66 -0.29
N LEU A 29 -14.05 1.69 -0.29
CA LEU A 29 -14.36 3.11 -0.43
C LEU A 29 -15.28 3.66 0.67
N ASP A 30 -15.67 2.86 1.63
CA ASP A 30 -16.37 3.23 2.85
C ASP A 30 -15.89 2.38 4.03
N MET A 31 -16.23 2.78 5.25
CA MET A 31 -15.74 2.10 6.46
C MET A 31 -16.20 0.65 6.53
N GLU A 32 -17.47 0.35 6.20
CA GLU A 32 -18.01 -1.01 6.32
C GLU A 32 -17.31 -1.97 5.36
N ASN A 33 -17.16 -1.58 4.10
CA ASN A 33 -16.60 -2.43 3.05
C ASN A 33 -15.07 -2.55 3.16
N GLU A 34 -14.34 -1.52 3.57
CA GLU A 34 -12.91 -1.62 3.87
C GLU A 34 -12.66 -2.60 5.01
N LEU A 35 -13.36 -2.44 6.13
CA LEU A 35 -13.24 -3.35 7.28
C LEU A 35 -13.71 -4.78 6.94
N LYS A 36 -14.68 -4.95 6.05
CA LYS A 36 -15.11 -6.26 5.57
C LYS A 36 -13.99 -6.98 4.85
N GLN A 37 -13.23 -6.28 3.98
CA GLN A 37 -12.10 -6.87 3.27
C GLN A 37 -11.04 -7.36 4.26
N LEU A 38 -10.63 -6.53 5.22
CA LEU A 38 -9.65 -6.92 6.25
C LEU A 38 -10.12 -8.10 7.11
N ARG A 39 -11.40 -8.12 7.52
CA ARG A 39 -11.96 -9.27 8.26
C ARG A 39 -11.97 -10.55 7.45
N VAL A 40 -12.14 -10.46 6.12
CA VAL A 40 -12.05 -11.63 5.23
C VAL A 40 -10.63 -12.16 5.19
N VAL A 41 -9.62 -11.30 5.10
CA VAL A 41 -8.19 -11.68 5.16
C VAL A 41 -7.90 -12.39 6.48
N HIS A 42 -8.31 -11.80 7.60
CA HIS A 42 -8.13 -12.39 8.93
C HIS A 42 -8.75 -13.79 9.05
N ARG A 43 -10.00 -13.94 8.59
CA ARG A 43 -10.70 -15.23 8.58
C ARG A 43 -10.03 -16.27 7.66
N LEU A 44 -9.45 -15.84 6.55
CA LEU A 44 -8.76 -16.75 5.63
C LEU A 44 -7.47 -17.28 6.25
N ASN A 45 -6.74 -16.48 7.03
CA ASN A 45 -5.54 -16.92 7.74
C ASN A 45 -5.79 -18.10 8.68
N GLU A 46 -7.00 -18.26 9.22
CA GLU A 46 -7.34 -19.37 10.11
C GLU A 46 -7.59 -20.70 9.39
N GLY A 47 -7.83 -20.69 8.08
CA GLY A 47 -8.38 -21.85 7.39
C GLY A 47 -7.71 -22.27 6.07
N GLN A 48 -6.51 -21.74 5.76
CA GLN A 48 -5.76 -22.08 4.55
C GLN A 48 -4.24 -21.93 4.81
N PRO A 49 -3.37 -22.60 4.03
CA PRO A 49 -1.95 -22.72 4.36
C PRO A 49 -1.07 -21.53 3.95
N VAL A 50 -1.55 -20.61 3.13
CA VAL A 50 -0.79 -19.40 2.72
C VAL A 50 -0.88 -18.36 3.83
N GLU A 51 0.24 -17.90 4.38
CA GLU A 51 0.25 -16.80 5.34
C GLU A 51 -0.18 -15.50 4.65
N LEU A 52 -1.22 -14.84 5.18
CA LEU A 52 -1.71 -13.58 4.66
C LEU A 52 -1.29 -12.42 5.57
N ILE A 53 -0.54 -11.49 5.02
CA ILE A 53 -0.18 -10.23 5.67
C ILE A 53 -1.21 -9.17 5.28
N SER A 54 -1.92 -8.65 6.26
CA SER A 54 -3.03 -7.72 6.02
C SER A 54 -2.54 -6.28 5.97
N THR A 55 -2.93 -5.54 4.93
CA THR A 55 -2.61 -4.12 4.74
C THR A 55 -3.89 -3.32 4.53
N PHE A 56 -4.08 -2.30 5.36
CA PHE A 56 -5.17 -1.33 5.23
C PHE A 56 -4.81 -0.27 4.19
N MET A 57 -5.62 -0.13 3.15
CA MET A 57 -5.35 0.79 2.03
C MET A 57 -6.60 1.58 1.60
N ALA A 58 -7.40 2.10 2.53
CA ALA A 58 -8.57 2.92 2.18
C ALA A 58 -8.20 4.16 1.33
N ALA A 59 -6.96 4.63 1.44
CA ALA A 59 -6.42 5.71 0.61
C ALA A 59 -5.90 5.21 -0.76
N HIS A 60 -6.65 4.33 -1.43
CA HIS A 60 -6.35 3.87 -2.78
C HIS A 60 -7.04 4.73 -3.85
N ALA A 61 -8.26 5.17 -3.59
CA ALA A 61 -9.02 6.07 -4.46
C ALA A 61 -9.88 6.99 -3.61
N LEU A 62 -10.23 8.16 -4.16
CA LEU A 62 -11.18 9.06 -3.53
C LEU A 62 -12.60 8.64 -3.95
N PRO A 63 -13.50 8.28 -3.00
CA PRO A 63 -14.88 7.93 -3.32
C PRO A 63 -15.63 9.12 -3.93
N GLU A 64 -16.58 8.82 -4.83
CA GLU A 64 -17.36 9.86 -5.53
C GLU A 64 -18.11 10.77 -4.56
N GLU A 65 -18.58 10.24 -3.43
CA GLU A 65 -19.27 10.98 -2.37
C GLU A 65 -18.38 12.02 -1.67
N TYR A 66 -17.07 11.85 -1.79
CA TYR A 66 -16.06 12.73 -1.17
C TYR A 66 -15.31 13.61 -2.18
N LYS A 67 -15.68 13.61 -3.48
CA LYS A 67 -14.97 14.38 -4.51
C LYS A 67 -14.87 15.87 -4.18
N ASP A 68 -15.92 16.43 -3.58
CA ASP A 68 -15.99 17.84 -3.16
C ASP A 68 -15.66 18.04 -1.67
N ASN A 69 -15.29 16.97 -0.95
CA ASN A 69 -14.97 16.99 0.48
C ASN A 69 -13.83 16.06 0.84
N ARG A 70 -12.67 16.24 0.22
CA ARG A 70 -11.45 15.43 0.45
C ARG A 70 -11.06 15.36 1.93
N GLU A 71 -11.10 16.50 2.62
CA GLU A 71 -10.79 16.53 4.07
C GLU A 71 -11.74 15.66 4.90
N GLY A 72 -13.00 15.56 4.51
CA GLY A 72 -13.96 14.65 5.15
C GLY A 72 -13.55 13.18 4.99
N TYR A 73 -13.01 12.78 3.84
CA TYR A 73 -12.51 11.43 3.64
C TYR A 73 -11.21 11.17 4.40
N LEU A 74 -10.28 12.12 4.41
CA LEU A 74 -9.07 12.03 5.22
C LEU A 74 -9.40 11.90 6.71
N ALA A 75 -10.33 12.69 7.21
CA ALA A 75 -10.81 12.59 8.60
C ALA A 75 -11.46 11.23 8.87
N LEU A 76 -12.26 10.68 7.95
CA LEU A 76 -12.84 9.34 8.07
C LEU A 76 -11.74 8.27 8.20
N ILE A 77 -10.71 8.33 7.36
CA ILE A 77 -9.58 7.39 7.42
C ILE A 77 -8.83 7.55 8.75
N ILE A 78 -8.40 8.78 9.08
CA ILE A 78 -7.49 9.04 10.19
C ILE A 78 -8.18 8.88 11.55
N ASP A 79 -9.41 9.42 11.70
CA ASP A 79 -10.06 9.55 13.00
C ASP A 79 -11.03 8.38 13.30
N ARG A 80 -11.38 7.59 12.29
CA ARG A 80 -12.37 6.51 12.47
C ARG A 80 -11.85 5.15 12.02
N MET A 81 -11.36 5.02 10.77
CA MET A 81 -10.95 3.72 10.23
C MET A 81 -9.65 3.24 10.87
N LEU A 82 -8.58 4.05 10.87
CA LEU A 82 -7.28 3.67 11.42
C LEU A 82 -7.34 3.26 12.90
N PRO A 83 -7.99 4.03 13.81
CA PRO A 83 -8.13 3.60 15.19
C PRO A 83 -8.85 2.27 15.32
N TYR A 84 -9.91 2.06 14.55
CA TYR A 84 -10.66 0.80 14.58
C TYR A 84 -9.80 -0.38 14.08
N VAL A 85 -9.07 -0.20 12.98
CA VAL A 85 -8.18 -1.22 12.43
C VAL A 85 -7.10 -1.62 13.43
N ALA A 86 -6.47 -0.64 14.08
CA ALA A 86 -5.43 -0.86 15.08
C ALA A 86 -5.98 -1.55 16.35
N GLU A 87 -7.10 -1.07 16.89
CA GLU A 87 -7.73 -1.63 18.09
C GLU A 87 -8.11 -3.10 17.90
N HIS A 88 -8.65 -3.44 16.71
CA HIS A 88 -9.08 -4.80 16.39
C HIS A 88 -7.99 -5.65 15.70
N LYS A 89 -6.76 -5.11 15.55
CA LYS A 89 -5.60 -5.79 14.92
C LYS A 89 -5.92 -6.38 13.55
N LEU A 90 -6.67 -5.62 12.73
CA LEU A 90 -7.13 -6.10 11.42
C LEU A 90 -6.08 -5.96 10.31
N ALA A 91 -5.03 -5.18 10.52
CA ALA A 91 -3.92 -5.02 9.59
C ALA A 91 -2.61 -4.77 10.32
N GLU A 92 -1.51 -5.14 9.69
CA GLU A 92 -0.14 -4.91 10.14
C GLU A 92 0.43 -3.62 9.53
N TYR A 93 -0.04 -3.29 8.34
CA TYR A 93 0.43 -2.14 7.55
C TYR A 93 -0.71 -1.23 7.14
N CYS A 94 -0.35 0.03 6.87
CA CYS A 94 -1.20 1.00 6.19
C CYS A 94 -0.49 1.47 4.93
N ASP A 95 -1.22 1.52 3.81
CA ASP A 95 -0.72 1.90 2.50
C ASP A 95 -1.55 3.04 1.91
N VAL A 96 -0.94 3.87 1.08
CA VAL A 96 -1.57 5.01 0.41
C VAL A 96 -1.12 5.05 -1.05
N PHE A 97 -2.03 5.33 -1.97
CA PHE A 97 -1.69 5.63 -3.36
C PHE A 97 -1.36 7.12 -3.52
N CYS A 98 -0.07 7.43 -3.44
CA CYS A 98 0.48 8.78 -3.59
C CYS A 98 0.75 9.07 -5.07
N GLU A 99 -0.24 9.65 -5.76
CA GLU A 99 -0.18 9.87 -7.20
C GLU A 99 -0.98 11.11 -7.62
N THR A 100 -0.63 11.70 -8.77
CA THR A 100 -1.37 12.81 -9.37
C THR A 100 -2.84 12.44 -9.54
N GLY A 101 -3.72 13.28 -9.01
CA GLY A 101 -5.17 13.07 -9.08
C GLY A 101 -5.73 12.07 -8.03
N VAL A 102 -4.87 11.40 -7.25
CA VAL A 102 -5.29 10.47 -6.18
C VAL A 102 -5.00 11.08 -4.81
N PHE A 103 -3.89 10.79 -4.15
CA PHE A 103 -3.49 11.46 -2.89
C PHE A 103 -2.16 12.17 -3.06
N THR A 104 -2.10 13.41 -2.56
CA THR A 104 -0.87 14.22 -2.55
C THR A 104 0.13 13.69 -1.52
N PRO A 105 1.44 14.01 -1.63
CA PRO A 105 2.41 13.67 -0.60
C PRO A 105 2.04 14.17 0.80
N ALA A 106 1.45 15.38 0.91
CA ALA A 106 1.03 15.93 2.19
C ALA A 106 -0.14 15.15 2.82
N GLU A 107 -1.13 14.76 2.03
CA GLU A 107 -2.24 13.90 2.49
C GLU A 107 -1.73 12.51 2.88
N SER A 108 -0.87 11.91 2.05
CA SER A 108 -0.23 10.62 2.30
C SER A 108 0.58 10.63 3.60
N GLN A 109 1.37 11.68 3.83
CA GLN A 109 2.12 11.85 5.08
C GLN A 109 1.21 11.90 6.30
N ARG A 110 0.09 12.62 6.23
CA ARG A 110 -0.86 12.70 7.34
C ARG A 110 -1.43 11.33 7.70
N ILE A 111 -1.88 10.56 6.70
CA ILE A 111 -2.45 9.23 6.89
C ILE A 111 -1.39 8.27 7.45
N LEU A 112 -0.23 8.17 6.79
CA LEU A 112 0.81 7.21 7.18
C LEU A 112 1.43 7.53 8.54
N THR A 113 1.62 8.81 8.87
CA THR A 113 2.08 9.21 10.20
C THR A 113 1.05 8.88 11.29
N ALA A 114 -0.26 9.01 10.99
CA ALA A 114 -1.31 8.60 11.91
C ALA A 114 -1.30 7.08 12.12
N ALA A 115 -1.14 6.30 11.05
CA ALA A 115 -1.02 4.85 11.10
C ALA A 115 0.18 4.37 11.93
N GLN A 116 1.36 4.99 11.72
CA GLN A 116 2.57 4.68 12.49
C GLN A 116 2.40 4.97 14.00
N LYS A 117 1.72 6.05 14.37
CA LYS A 117 1.40 6.35 15.79
C LYS A 117 0.51 5.29 16.44
N LEU A 118 -0.26 4.57 15.64
CA LEU A 118 -1.12 3.46 16.09
C LEU A 118 -0.42 2.09 16.01
N GLY A 119 0.86 2.06 15.59
CA GLY A 119 1.67 0.85 15.52
C GLY A 119 1.60 0.08 14.20
N LEU A 120 0.96 0.63 13.17
CA LEU A 120 0.99 0.03 11.83
C LEU A 120 2.27 0.45 11.08
N GLY A 121 2.87 -0.47 10.32
CA GLY A 121 3.95 -0.15 9.40
C GLY A 121 3.42 0.67 8.22
N ALA A 122 4.20 1.69 7.78
CA ALA A 122 3.83 2.49 6.61
C ALA A 122 4.32 1.84 5.32
N LYS A 123 3.47 1.84 4.29
CA LYS A 123 3.77 1.48 2.91
C LYS A 123 3.23 2.57 1.98
N ILE A 124 3.71 2.66 0.75
CA ILE A 124 3.26 3.70 -0.17
C ILE A 124 3.40 3.26 -1.63
N HIS A 125 2.34 3.34 -2.40
CA HIS A 125 2.38 3.31 -3.86
C HIS A 125 2.81 4.69 -4.35
N ALA A 126 3.88 4.74 -5.12
CA ALA A 126 4.48 6.01 -5.51
C ALA A 126 5.15 5.94 -6.89
N ASP A 127 5.19 7.10 -7.55
CA ASP A 127 5.92 7.30 -8.79
C ASP A 127 5.58 6.23 -9.85
N GLU A 128 4.32 5.80 -9.89
CA GLU A 128 3.81 4.87 -10.90
C GLU A 128 3.59 5.58 -12.23
N ILE A 129 3.01 6.78 -12.19
CA ILE A 129 2.67 7.61 -13.36
C ILE A 129 3.46 8.91 -13.33
N ASP A 130 3.39 9.66 -12.22
CA ASP A 130 4.04 10.96 -12.05
C ASP A 130 4.93 11.01 -10.78
N PRO A 131 6.17 11.54 -10.86
CA PRO A 131 7.08 11.64 -9.74
C PRO A 131 6.74 12.84 -8.84
N ILE A 132 5.64 12.78 -8.10
CA ILE A 132 5.13 13.88 -7.28
C ILE A 132 5.75 13.98 -5.88
N GLY A 133 6.71 13.11 -5.56
CA GLY A 133 7.40 13.11 -4.27
C GLY A 133 7.03 11.96 -3.33
N GLY A 134 6.34 10.94 -3.84
CA GLY A 134 5.94 9.77 -3.05
C GLY A 134 7.13 8.95 -2.55
N SER A 135 8.11 8.67 -3.41
CA SER A 135 9.34 7.95 -3.04
C SER A 135 10.21 8.74 -2.05
N GLN A 136 10.28 10.08 -2.20
CA GLN A 136 10.97 10.92 -1.21
C GLN A 136 10.28 10.83 0.15
N LEU A 137 8.96 10.90 0.17
CA LEU A 137 8.17 10.75 1.40
C LEU A 137 8.40 9.38 2.04
N ALA A 138 8.41 8.29 1.24
CA ALA A 138 8.68 6.94 1.72
C ALA A 138 9.94 6.87 2.57
N GLY A 139 11.06 7.39 2.05
CA GLY A 139 12.34 7.44 2.77
C GLY A 139 12.30 8.36 4.00
N GLN A 140 11.63 9.51 3.92
CA GLN A 140 11.54 10.49 5.02
C GLN A 140 10.78 9.94 6.24
N ILE A 141 9.73 9.18 6.03
CA ILE A 141 8.92 8.61 7.13
C ILE A 141 9.38 7.22 7.56
N GLY A 142 10.42 6.66 6.91
CA GLY A 142 10.88 5.30 7.16
C GLY A 142 9.80 4.27 6.81
N ALA A 143 9.16 4.42 5.63
CA ALA A 143 8.21 3.43 5.15
C ALA A 143 8.90 2.08 4.97
N VAL A 144 8.20 0.99 5.30
CA VAL A 144 8.71 -0.38 5.14
C VAL A 144 8.99 -0.69 3.67
N SER A 145 8.07 -0.32 2.79
CA SER A 145 8.25 -0.43 1.34
C SER A 145 7.59 0.71 0.58
N SER A 146 8.05 0.89 -0.65
CA SER A 146 7.40 1.73 -1.66
C SER A 146 7.21 0.90 -2.92
N GLU A 147 6.02 0.91 -3.47
CA GLU A 147 5.59 0.07 -4.58
C GLU A 147 5.60 0.83 -5.91
N HIS A 148 5.75 0.12 -7.03
CA HIS A 148 5.84 0.56 -8.43
C HIS A 148 7.13 1.26 -8.80
N LEU A 149 7.31 2.52 -8.43
CA LEU A 149 8.54 3.30 -8.63
C LEU A 149 8.98 3.39 -10.10
N ILE A 150 8.04 3.33 -11.05
CA ILE A 150 8.30 3.27 -12.50
C ILE A 150 9.07 4.53 -12.97
N VAL A 151 8.67 5.69 -12.45
CA VAL A 151 9.26 6.99 -12.77
C VAL A 151 10.00 7.62 -11.58
N CYS A 152 10.52 6.77 -10.67
CA CYS A 152 11.20 7.22 -9.46
C CYS A 152 12.42 8.08 -9.79
N PRO A 153 12.51 9.32 -9.29
CA PRO A 153 13.65 10.21 -9.51
C PRO A 153 14.83 9.87 -8.58
N ASP A 154 16.02 10.37 -8.94
CA ASP A 154 17.25 10.14 -8.16
C ASP A 154 17.12 10.58 -6.69
N GLU A 155 16.40 11.67 -6.41
CA GLU A 155 16.13 12.16 -5.05
C GLU A 155 15.26 11.18 -4.27
N GLY A 156 14.32 10.50 -4.94
CA GLY A 156 13.51 9.43 -4.37
C GLY A 156 14.34 8.23 -3.98
N ILE A 157 15.20 7.77 -4.90
CA ILE A 157 16.16 6.67 -4.65
C ILE A 157 17.05 7.00 -3.45
N ALA A 158 17.65 8.19 -3.43
CA ALA A 158 18.52 8.63 -2.34
C ALA A 158 17.77 8.70 -0.99
N SER A 159 16.52 9.17 -0.98
CA SER A 159 15.68 9.21 0.22
C SER A 159 15.38 7.82 0.75
N MET A 160 14.96 6.90 -0.13
CA MET A 160 14.66 5.51 0.24
C MET A 160 15.91 4.78 0.77
N ALA A 161 17.07 4.94 0.12
CA ALA A 161 18.33 4.38 0.59
C ALA A 161 18.67 4.85 2.02
N LYS A 162 18.49 6.14 2.29
CA LYS A 162 18.71 6.71 3.62
C LYS A 162 17.69 6.24 4.66
N GLY A 163 16.44 6.10 4.25
CA GLY A 163 15.32 5.66 5.11
C GLY A 163 15.27 4.17 5.37
N GLY A 164 16.02 3.37 4.60
CA GLY A 164 15.99 1.91 4.67
C GLY A 164 14.69 1.31 4.06
N THR A 165 14.02 2.06 3.20
CA THR A 165 12.77 1.64 2.54
C THR A 165 13.07 0.62 1.43
N ILE A 166 12.29 -0.46 1.38
CA ILE A 166 12.39 -1.49 0.34
C ILE A 166 11.65 -1.00 -0.92
N ALA A 167 12.28 -1.10 -2.08
CA ALA A 167 11.64 -0.89 -3.36
C ALA A 167 10.96 -2.19 -3.81
N CYS A 168 9.63 -2.21 -3.83
CA CYS A 168 8.84 -3.34 -4.32
C CYS A 168 8.43 -3.07 -5.77
N LEU A 169 9.11 -3.71 -6.71
CA LEU A 169 8.95 -3.44 -8.14
C LEU A 169 7.93 -4.39 -8.77
N LEU A 170 7.07 -3.84 -9.62
CA LEU A 170 6.02 -4.57 -10.29
C LEU A 170 6.22 -4.53 -11.84
N PRO A 171 7.17 -5.29 -12.39
CA PRO A 171 7.48 -5.22 -13.82
C PRO A 171 6.30 -5.62 -14.72
N ALA A 172 5.40 -6.48 -14.24
CA ALA A 172 4.18 -6.83 -14.96
C ALA A 172 3.22 -5.64 -15.11
N THR A 173 3.16 -4.75 -14.11
CA THR A 173 2.38 -3.50 -14.20
C THR A 173 2.97 -2.57 -15.25
N SER A 174 4.30 -2.35 -15.25
CA SER A 174 4.98 -1.55 -16.27
C SER A 174 4.71 -2.09 -17.69
N PHE A 175 4.78 -3.40 -17.86
CA PHE A 175 4.47 -4.06 -19.13
C PHE A 175 3.01 -3.85 -19.56
N TYR A 176 2.06 -4.02 -18.61
CA TYR A 176 0.63 -3.86 -18.88
C TYR A 176 0.26 -2.42 -19.26
N LEU A 177 0.88 -1.44 -18.60
CA LEU A 177 0.69 -0.01 -18.88
C LEU A 177 1.41 0.45 -20.16
N GLY A 178 2.27 -0.37 -20.75
CA GLY A 178 3.14 0.06 -21.85
C GLY A 178 4.15 1.14 -21.44
N ALA A 179 4.47 1.20 -20.15
CA ALA A 179 5.39 2.16 -19.56
C ALA A 179 6.85 1.65 -19.59
N THR A 180 7.78 2.52 -19.18
CA THR A 180 9.16 2.12 -18.89
C THR A 180 9.19 1.20 -17.66
N PHE A 181 10.33 0.53 -17.42
CA PHE A 181 10.54 -0.21 -16.18
C PHE A 181 11.21 0.69 -15.14
N ALA A 182 10.89 0.41 -13.86
CA ALA A 182 11.51 1.09 -12.73
C ALA A 182 13.06 0.99 -12.79
N PRO A 183 13.81 2.00 -12.31
CA PRO A 183 15.28 2.05 -12.37
C PRO A 183 15.95 1.13 -11.33
N ALA A 184 15.60 -0.17 -11.35
CA ALA A 184 16.03 -1.18 -10.39
C ALA A 184 17.55 -1.24 -10.18
N ARG A 185 18.35 -1.14 -11.28
CA ARG A 185 19.80 -1.15 -11.18
C ARG A 185 20.33 0.05 -10.38
N GLN A 186 19.81 1.24 -10.64
CA GLN A 186 20.20 2.45 -9.92
C GLN A 186 19.84 2.35 -8.43
N MET A 187 18.67 1.76 -8.12
CA MET A 187 18.25 1.52 -6.73
C MET A 187 19.21 0.59 -6.00
N VAL A 188 19.58 -0.53 -6.62
CA VAL A 188 20.55 -1.48 -6.05
C VAL A 188 21.92 -0.83 -5.85
N GLU A 189 22.42 -0.08 -6.85
CA GLU A 189 23.72 0.64 -6.77
C GLU A 189 23.71 1.72 -5.67
N ALA A 190 22.55 2.35 -5.42
CA ALA A 190 22.36 3.31 -4.32
C ALA A 190 22.16 2.65 -2.94
N GLY A 191 22.08 1.31 -2.86
CA GLY A 191 21.91 0.56 -1.62
C GLY A 191 20.45 0.43 -1.17
N VAL A 192 19.47 0.68 -2.05
CA VAL A 192 18.06 0.40 -1.77
C VAL A 192 17.84 -1.11 -1.93
N PRO A 193 17.27 -1.81 -0.92
CA PRO A 193 16.83 -3.19 -1.10
C PRO A 193 15.71 -3.25 -2.13
N VAL A 194 15.77 -4.23 -3.03
CA VAL A 194 14.79 -4.40 -4.11
C VAL A 194 14.13 -5.78 -4.01
N ALA A 195 12.80 -5.82 -4.15
CA ALA A 195 11.98 -7.01 -4.17
C ALA A 195 11.04 -7.01 -5.39
#